data_87d14b43e7ef268ac675e3ed05253eea
#
_entry.id   87d14b43e7ef268ac675e3ed05253eea
#
_cell.length_a   1.000
_cell.length_b   1.000
_cell.length_c   1.000
_cell.angle_alpha   90.00
_cell.angle_beta   90.00
_cell.angle_gamma   90.00
#
_symmetry.space_group_name_H-M   'P 1'
#
loop_
_entity.id
_entity.type
_entity.pdbx_description
1 polymer ?
#
loop_
_entity_poly.entity_id
_entity_poly.type
_entity_poly.pdbx_seq_one_letter_code
_entity_poly.pdbx_strand_id
1 'polypeptide(L)'
;MSLKTFKPYTKSTRGTVLVDRSGLWKGKPFKLLTSVNNASKGRNNQGRITSRNHGGGHKQKYRTVDFYRRKFDSIAEIERIEYDPNRSCHIMLVKFEDEKKFYYLAPQKIKIGDKIQNGSNIEIKVGNCMPLQDIPVGIDIHNVELQPGAGGKIARSAGTSVNITGVDGNYSLVKMASGEVRKINSRCMATIGVLSNPDKKNIKIGKAGRSRWLGIRPHTRGVVKNPVDHPHGGGEGKTAGGRHPVSPTGQSAKGLKTRDNKRTDKFIIRRRKGKKK
;
A
#
# COMPACT_ATOMS: atom_id res chain seq x y z
N MET A 1 7.97 15.37 -3.59
CA MET A 1 9.24 14.95 -2.96
C MET A 1 10.20 14.57 -4.05
N SER A 2 11.49 14.86 -3.89
CA SER A 2 12.51 14.56 -4.88
C SER A 2 13.19 13.23 -4.57
N LEU A 3 13.78 12.63 -5.59
CA LEU A 3 14.65 11.48 -5.45
C LEU A 3 16.04 11.95 -5.10
N LYS A 4 16.69 11.30 -4.13
CA LYS A 4 18.08 11.53 -3.74
C LYS A 4 18.96 10.50 -4.41
N THR A 5 19.88 10.95 -5.25
CA THR A 5 20.95 10.17 -5.84
C THR A 5 22.25 10.38 -5.05
N PHE A 6 23.20 9.49 -5.20
CA PHE A 6 24.47 9.53 -4.48
C PHE A 6 25.62 9.57 -5.47
N LYS A 7 26.74 10.22 -5.09
CA LYS A 7 27.97 10.19 -5.88
C LYS A 7 28.48 8.75 -6.05
N PRO A 8 28.94 8.35 -7.24
CA PRO A 8 29.23 6.96 -7.58
C PRO A 8 30.59 6.47 -7.08
N TYR A 9 30.92 6.70 -5.82
CA TYR A 9 32.21 6.29 -5.25
C TYR A 9 32.36 4.77 -5.08
N THR A 10 31.26 4.06 -4.85
CA THR A 10 31.25 2.60 -4.67
C THR A 10 30.19 1.95 -5.54
N LYS A 11 30.29 0.63 -5.75
CA LYS A 11 29.26 -0.15 -6.50
C LYS A 11 27.86 0.06 -5.91
N SER A 12 27.75 0.16 -4.60
CA SER A 12 26.45 0.35 -3.94
C SER A 12 25.90 1.76 -4.10
N THR A 13 26.74 2.81 -3.97
CA THR A 13 26.31 4.21 -4.11
C THR A 13 25.94 4.56 -5.55
N ARG A 14 26.67 4.01 -6.54
CA ARG A 14 26.36 4.18 -7.96
C ARG A 14 24.95 3.79 -8.33
N GLY A 15 24.43 2.69 -7.78
CA GLY A 15 23.10 2.17 -8.08
C GLY A 15 22.03 2.58 -7.08
N THR A 16 22.32 3.44 -6.10
CA THR A 16 21.37 3.81 -5.04
C THR A 16 20.58 5.06 -5.42
N VAL A 17 19.25 4.94 -5.39
CA VAL A 17 18.30 6.06 -5.50
C VAL A 17 17.27 5.91 -4.38
N LEU A 18 17.13 6.92 -3.54
CA LEU A 18 16.20 6.92 -2.41
C LEU A 18 15.24 8.11 -2.50
N VAL A 19 14.12 8.02 -1.81
CA VAL A 19 13.23 9.17 -1.60
C VAL A 19 13.87 10.11 -0.59
N ASP A 20 13.86 11.40 -0.90
CA ASP A 20 14.23 12.43 0.06
C ASP A 20 13.15 12.56 1.14
N ARG A 21 13.58 12.62 2.39
CA ARG A 21 12.74 12.72 3.58
C ARG A 21 13.02 13.98 4.39
N SER A 22 13.73 14.94 3.81
CA SER A 22 14.13 16.18 4.50
C SER A 22 12.93 16.98 5.03
N GLY A 23 11.83 17.01 4.28
CA GLY A 23 10.59 17.69 4.64
C GLY A 23 9.67 16.92 5.62
N LEU A 24 10.09 15.76 6.13
CA LEU A 24 9.30 15.00 7.09
C LEU A 24 9.80 15.24 8.53
N TRP A 25 8.90 15.04 9.48
CA TRP A 25 9.25 15.07 10.90
C TRP A 25 10.39 14.11 11.23
N LYS A 26 11.42 14.64 11.90
CA LYS A 26 12.63 13.86 12.25
C LYS A 26 12.60 13.33 13.68
N GLY A 27 11.66 13.79 14.51
CA GLY A 27 11.54 13.40 15.90
C GLY A 27 10.89 12.03 16.10
N LYS A 28 10.66 11.68 17.36
CA LYS A 28 10.00 10.42 17.74
C LYS A 28 8.49 10.47 17.38
N PRO A 29 7.89 9.31 17.03
CA PRO A 29 6.45 9.23 16.80
C PRO A 29 5.68 9.48 18.11
N PHE A 30 4.40 9.81 17.99
CA PHE A 30 3.54 10.04 19.14
C PHE A 30 3.35 8.74 19.94
N LYS A 31 3.83 8.72 21.20
CA LYS A 31 3.99 7.50 22.01
C LYS A 31 2.68 6.74 22.21
N LEU A 32 1.59 7.45 22.49
CA LEU A 32 0.28 6.85 22.78
C LEU A 32 -0.32 6.09 21.57
N LEU A 33 0.03 6.48 20.34
CA LEU A 33 -0.43 5.84 19.11
C LEU A 33 0.62 4.87 18.52
N THR A 34 1.57 4.40 19.34
CA THR A 34 2.58 3.44 18.89
C THR A 34 2.55 2.16 19.71
N SER A 35 2.64 1.03 19.03
CA SER A 35 2.73 -0.29 19.65
C SER A 35 3.95 -1.06 19.16
N VAL A 36 4.29 -2.12 19.85
CA VAL A 36 5.37 -3.03 19.43
C VAL A 36 4.89 -3.83 18.22
N ASN A 37 5.73 -3.91 17.19
CA ASN A 37 5.48 -4.74 16.03
C ASN A 37 6.32 -6.02 16.11
N ASN A 38 5.69 -7.12 16.49
CA ASN A 38 6.30 -8.45 16.48
C ASN A 38 6.10 -9.06 15.09
N ALA A 39 7.13 -8.98 14.25
CA ALA A 39 7.09 -9.58 12.92
C ALA A 39 7.02 -11.12 13.00
N SER A 40 6.05 -11.70 12.32
CA SER A 40 5.86 -13.17 12.21
C SER A 40 6.97 -13.87 11.43
N LYS A 41 7.83 -13.11 10.74
CA LYS A 41 8.95 -13.62 9.92
C LYS A 41 8.51 -14.65 8.88
N GLY A 42 7.30 -14.52 8.35
CA GLY A 42 6.72 -15.40 7.35
C GLY A 42 6.20 -16.73 7.89
N ARG A 43 6.01 -16.84 9.20
CA ARG A 43 5.47 -18.03 9.87
C ARG A 43 4.02 -17.82 10.29
N ASN A 44 3.24 -18.91 10.27
CA ASN A 44 1.87 -18.95 10.79
C ASN A 44 1.87 -19.18 12.32
N ASN A 45 0.68 -19.33 12.91
CA ASN A 45 0.46 -19.61 14.34
C ASN A 45 1.06 -20.96 14.79
N GLN A 46 1.24 -21.92 13.86
CA GLN A 46 1.89 -23.22 14.12
C GLN A 46 3.41 -23.18 13.94
N GLY A 47 4.02 -22.01 13.66
CA GLY A 47 5.44 -21.87 13.41
C GLY A 47 5.91 -22.31 12.01
N ARG A 48 5.01 -22.79 11.15
CA ARG A 48 5.35 -23.22 9.78
C ARG A 48 5.54 -22.02 8.85
N ILE A 49 6.50 -22.11 7.93
CA ILE A 49 6.76 -21.07 6.95
C ILE A 49 5.67 -21.10 5.88
N THR A 50 4.77 -20.14 5.91
CA THR A 50 3.71 -19.93 4.90
C THR A 50 4.08 -18.86 3.87
N SER A 51 4.94 -17.92 4.24
CA SER A 51 5.49 -16.90 3.33
C SER A 51 7.01 -16.97 3.37
N ARG A 52 7.61 -17.45 2.26
CA ARG A 52 9.06 -17.64 2.16
C ARG A 52 9.82 -16.32 2.04
N ASN A 53 11.10 -16.34 2.35
CA ASN A 53 12.05 -15.24 2.18
C ASN A 53 11.72 -13.97 3.00
N HIS A 54 11.07 -14.10 4.13
CA HIS A 54 10.85 -13.05 5.11
C HIS A 54 11.59 -13.36 6.41
N GLY A 55 12.16 -12.32 7.03
CA GLY A 55 12.80 -12.43 8.35
C GLY A 55 13.99 -11.50 8.51
N GLY A 56 14.39 -11.30 9.75
CA GLY A 56 15.35 -10.28 10.12
C GLY A 56 14.81 -8.87 9.89
N GLY A 57 15.70 -7.94 9.59
CA GLY A 57 15.35 -6.53 9.39
C GLY A 57 15.38 -5.73 10.69
N HIS A 58 15.25 -4.42 10.54
CA HIS A 58 15.26 -3.48 11.66
C HIS A 58 13.98 -3.63 12.48
N LYS A 59 14.08 -3.53 13.82
CA LYS A 59 12.95 -3.47 14.73
C LYS A 59 12.12 -2.22 14.39
N GLN A 60 10.81 -2.40 14.25
CA GLN A 60 9.89 -1.34 13.86
C GLN A 60 8.80 -1.18 14.91
N LYS A 61 8.44 0.07 15.21
CA LYS A 61 7.24 0.39 15.97
C LYS A 61 6.06 0.48 15.00
N TYR A 62 4.94 -0.10 15.35
CA TYR A 62 3.69 0.07 14.61
C TYR A 62 3.02 1.39 15.01
N ARG A 63 2.52 2.15 14.03
CA ARG A 63 1.68 3.32 14.26
C ARG A 63 0.24 2.92 14.07
N THR A 64 -0.58 3.15 15.09
CA THR A 64 -2.02 2.93 15.01
C THR A 64 -2.62 4.03 14.15
N VAL A 65 -2.87 3.69 12.88
CA VAL A 65 -3.48 4.62 11.91
C VAL A 65 -4.98 4.36 11.89
N ASP A 66 -5.76 5.40 12.03
CA ASP A 66 -7.21 5.34 11.92
C ASP A 66 -7.62 5.35 10.43
N PHE A 67 -8.12 4.21 9.97
CA PHE A 67 -8.66 4.03 8.62
C PHE A 67 -10.17 4.26 8.55
N TYR A 68 -10.84 4.40 9.71
CA TYR A 68 -12.29 4.55 9.80
C TYR A 68 -12.72 6.01 9.67
N ARG A 69 -11.95 6.92 10.25
CA ARG A 69 -12.23 8.36 10.25
C ARG A 69 -13.64 8.70 10.73
N ARG A 70 -14.06 8.04 11.82
CA ARG A 70 -15.43 8.15 12.37
C ARG A 70 -15.72 9.43 13.15
N LYS A 71 -14.72 10.28 13.37
CA LYS A 71 -14.94 11.55 14.04
C LYS A 71 -15.50 12.55 13.03
N PHE A 72 -16.83 12.57 12.94
CA PHE A 72 -17.58 13.43 12.02
C PHE A 72 -17.73 14.83 12.58
N ASP A 73 -18.02 15.80 11.71
CA ASP A 73 -18.40 17.18 12.01
C ASP A 73 -17.41 17.96 12.90
N SER A 74 -16.16 17.50 12.94
CA SER A 74 -15.09 18.13 13.71
C SER A 74 -13.94 18.49 12.78
N ILE A 75 -13.36 19.66 13.00
CA ILE A 75 -12.16 20.11 12.28
C ILE A 75 -10.93 19.53 12.96
N ALA A 76 -10.01 19.03 12.17
CA ALA A 76 -8.70 18.60 12.64
C ALA A 76 -7.60 19.38 11.92
N GLU A 77 -6.60 19.83 12.65
CA GLU A 77 -5.42 20.49 12.12
C GLU A 77 -4.26 19.51 12.00
N ILE A 78 -3.49 19.60 10.91
CA ILE A 78 -2.32 18.76 10.68
C ILE A 78 -1.13 19.33 11.45
N GLU A 79 -0.74 18.64 12.52
CA GLU A 79 0.39 19.01 13.36
C GLU A 79 1.74 18.72 12.66
N ARG A 80 1.86 17.55 12.02
CA ARG A 80 3.10 17.12 11.34
C ARG A 80 2.89 15.94 10.39
N ILE A 81 3.83 15.77 9.45
CA ILE A 81 3.86 14.64 8.52
C ILE A 81 5.05 13.77 8.87
N GLU A 82 4.81 12.46 9.05
CA GLU A 82 5.80 11.51 9.52
C GLU A 82 6.09 10.39 8.50
N TYR A 83 7.30 9.85 8.59
CA TYR A 83 7.67 8.60 7.95
C TYR A 83 7.16 7.41 8.78
N ASP A 84 6.49 6.45 8.15
CA ASP A 84 6.12 5.17 8.76
C ASP A 84 6.89 4.02 8.11
N PRO A 85 7.68 3.22 8.87
CA PRO A 85 8.39 2.07 8.33
C PRO A 85 7.48 0.90 7.94
N ASN A 86 6.24 0.87 8.40
CA ASN A 86 5.29 -0.22 8.17
C ASN A 86 4.49 -0.07 6.87
N ARG A 87 4.57 1.10 6.21
CA ARG A 87 3.85 1.39 4.98
C ARG A 87 4.69 2.17 3.98
N SER A 88 4.23 2.21 2.75
CA SER A 88 4.95 2.89 1.68
C SER A 88 4.65 4.39 1.60
N CYS A 89 3.43 4.83 1.97
CA CYS A 89 3.03 6.23 2.05
C CYS A 89 3.44 6.87 3.38
N HIS A 90 3.39 8.21 3.45
CA HIS A 90 3.56 8.95 4.70
C HIS A 90 2.25 8.97 5.49
N ILE A 91 2.37 9.26 6.77
CA ILE A 91 1.25 9.48 7.68
C ILE A 91 1.29 10.91 8.20
N MET A 92 0.14 11.43 8.55
CA MET A 92 0.00 12.74 9.20
C MET A 92 -0.59 12.56 10.59
N LEU A 93 -0.03 13.27 11.56
CA LEU A 93 -0.60 13.40 12.88
C LEU A 93 -1.54 14.60 12.85
N VAL A 94 -2.80 14.35 13.18
CA VAL A 94 -3.83 15.36 13.21
C VAL A 94 -4.27 15.59 14.66
N LYS A 95 -4.54 16.84 15.01
CA LYS A 95 -5.07 17.28 16.31
C LYS A 95 -6.48 17.84 16.08
N PHE A 96 -7.45 17.32 16.80
CA PHE A 96 -8.81 17.83 16.83
C PHE A 96 -8.97 18.93 17.91
N GLU A 97 -10.06 19.66 17.84
CA GLU A 97 -10.39 20.73 18.80
C GLU A 97 -10.46 20.22 20.25
N ASP A 98 -10.90 18.97 20.46
CA ASP A 98 -10.89 18.28 21.76
C ASP A 98 -9.52 17.74 22.19
N GLU A 99 -8.45 18.22 21.58
CA GLU A 99 -7.04 17.83 21.79
C GLU A 99 -6.69 16.37 21.48
N LYS A 100 -7.65 15.53 21.09
CA LYS A 100 -7.38 14.16 20.68
C LYS A 100 -6.58 14.12 19.39
N LYS A 101 -5.57 13.25 19.37
CA LYS A 101 -4.67 13.08 18.22
C LYS A 101 -4.89 11.74 17.55
N PHE A 102 -4.83 11.72 16.22
CA PHE A 102 -4.93 10.52 15.40
C PHE A 102 -3.87 10.53 14.30
N TYR A 103 -3.46 9.33 13.87
CA TYR A 103 -2.70 9.19 12.64
C TYR A 103 -3.64 8.90 11.47
N TYR A 104 -3.52 9.67 10.40
CA TYR A 104 -4.18 9.43 9.12
C TYR A 104 -3.15 9.21 8.02
N LEU A 105 -3.58 8.65 6.88
CA LEU A 105 -2.75 8.59 5.69
C LEU A 105 -2.60 10.00 5.12
N ALA A 106 -1.36 10.42 4.83
CA ALA A 106 -1.10 11.73 4.27
C ALA A 106 -1.30 11.72 2.75
N PRO A 107 -2.22 12.51 2.18
CA PRO A 107 -2.31 12.73 0.75
C PRO A 107 -1.14 13.56 0.23
N GLN A 108 -0.99 13.58 -1.10
CA GLN A 108 -0.02 14.42 -1.79
C GLN A 108 -0.46 15.90 -1.70
N LYS A 109 0.49 16.81 -1.65
CA LYS A 109 0.29 18.28 -1.61
C LYS A 109 -0.29 18.83 -0.29
N ILE A 110 -0.55 18.00 0.71
CA ILE A 110 -1.00 18.48 2.01
C ILE A 110 0.16 19.10 2.79
N LYS A 111 -0.12 20.14 3.58
CA LYS A 111 0.88 20.88 4.35
C LYS A 111 0.56 20.81 5.85
N ILE A 112 1.55 21.12 6.66
CA ILE A 112 1.39 21.32 8.11
C ILE A 112 0.55 22.59 8.33
N GLY A 113 -0.41 22.54 9.26
CA GLY A 113 -1.37 23.61 9.52
C GLY A 113 -2.65 23.54 8.65
N ASP A 114 -2.70 22.68 7.62
CA ASP A 114 -3.94 22.51 6.86
C ASP A 114 -5.03 21.91 7.75
N LYS A 115 -6.27 22.40 7.59
CA LYS A 115 -7.45 21.90 8.28
C LYS A 115 -8.15 20.85 7.41
N ILE A 116 -8.57 19.76 8.03
CA ILE A 116 -9.29 18.65 7.39
C ILE A 116 -10.54 18.29 8.19
N GLN A 117 -11.55 17.79 7.50
CA GLN A 117 -12.82 17.38 8.07
C GLN A 117 -13.26 15.99 7.60
N ASN A 118 -14.12 15.34 8.38
CA ASN A 118 -14.80 14.11 8.03
C ASN A 118 -16.31 14.34 8.19
N GLY A 119 -17.10 13.92 7.21
CA GLY A 119 -18.56 14.08 7.29
C GLY A 119 -19.22 14.09 5.93
N SER A 120 -20.52 14.33 5.90
CA SER A 120 -21.29 14.56 4.68
C SER A 120 -21.38 16.06 4.39
N ASN A 121 -21.56 16.42 3.13
CA ASN A 121 -21.74 17.81 2.69
C ASN A 121 -20.64 18.79 3.12
N ILE A 122 -19.40 18.30 3.19
CA ILE A 122 -18.23 19.13 3.49
C ILE A 122 -17.53 19.58 2.19
N GLU A 123 -16.67 20.60 2.30
CA GLU A 123 -15.91 21.13 1.17
C GLU A 123 -15.06 20.03 0.49
N ILE A 124 -15.02 20.06 -0.85
CA ILE A 124 -14.20 19.15 -1.66
C ILE A 124 -12.75 19.62 -1.63
N LYS A 125 -12.05 19.27 -0.55
CA LYS A 125 -10.65 19.63 -0.31
C LYS A 125 -9.80 18.38 -0.09
N VAL A 126 -8.54 18.43 -0.55
CA VAL A 126 -7.60 17.32 -0.37
C VAL A 126 -7.41 17.03 1.12
N GLY A 127 -7.62 15.78 1.51
CA GLY A 127 -7.54 15.32 2.90
C GLY A 127 -8.89 15.16 3.59
N ASN A 128 -9.96 15.76 3.11
CA ASN A 128 -11.31 15.58 3.62
C ASN A 128 -11.84 14.17 3.31
N CYS A 129 -12.66 13.64 4.20
CA CYS A 129 -13.24 12.31 4.07
C CYS A 129 -14.76 12.41 4.07
N MET A 130 -15.39 11.92 3.00
CA MET A 130 -16.83 11.98 2.81
C MET A 130 -17.38 10.72 2.14
N PRO A 131 -18.69 10.48 2.15
CA PRO A 131 -19.34 9.41 1.39
C PRO A 131 -19.10 9.56 -0.10
N LEU A 132 -19.02 8.44 -0.83
CA LEU A 132 -18.80 8.44 -2.28
C LEU A 132 -19.89 9.17 -3.06
N GLN A 133 -21.12 9.23 -2.54
CA GLN A 133 -22.24 9.97 -3.15
C GLN A 133 -22.00 11.47 -3.21
N ASP A 134 -21.25 12.03 -2.25
CA ASP A 134 -21.01 13.46 -2.12
C ASP A 134 -19.76 13.91 -2.92
N ILE A 135 -19.05 12.94 -3.51
CA ILE A 135 -17.83 13.21 -4.29
C ILE A 135 -18.16 13.24 -5.78
N PRO A 136 -17.87 14.34 -6.49
CA PRO A 136 -18.08 14.42 -7.92
C PRO A 136 -17.27 13.41 -8.72
N VAL A 137 -17.80 13.04 -9.88
CA VAL A 137 -17.13 12.16 -10.85
C VAL A 137 -15.85 12.83 -11.36
N GLY A 138 -14.79 12.03 -11.53
CA GLY A 138 -13.50 12.48 -12.04
C GLY A 138 -12.47 12.84 -10.96
N ILE A 139 -12.88 12.97 -9.69
CA ILE A 139 -11.96 13.29 -8.60
C ILE A 139 -11.18 12.04 -8.17
N ASP A 140 -9.88 12.23 -7.93
CA ASP A 140 -9.02 11.21 -7.36
C ASP A 140 -9.28 11.08 -5.86
N ILE A 141 -9.49 9.85 -5.41
CA ILE A 141 -9.75 9.50 -4.01
C ILE A 141 -8.84 8.36 -3.55
N HIS A 142 -8.65 8.25 -2.25
CA HIS A 142 -7.88 7.17 -1.63
C HIS A 142 -8.55 6.70 -0.33
N ASN A 143 -7.97 5.67 0.31
CA ASN A 143 -8.49 5.09 1.55
C ASN A 143 -9.99 4.77 1.49
N VAL A 144 -10.44 4.17 0.39
CA VAL A 144 -11.85 3.91 0.10
C VAL A 144 -12.32 2.65 0.84
N GLU A 145 -13.50 2.73 1.43
CA GLU A 145 -14.17 1.58 2.02
C GLU A 145 -14.74 0.63 0.96
N LEU A 146 -14.87 -0.63 1.31
CA LEU A 146 -15.59 -1.65 0.50
C LEU A 146 -17.02 -1.88 0.98
N GLN A 147 -17.27 -1.66 2.24
CA GLN A 147 -18.56 -1.72 2.91
C GLN A 147 -18.65 -0.54 3.86
N PRO A 148 -19.83 0.08 4.01
CA PRO A 148 -20.00 1.21 4.90
C PRO A 148 -19.54 0.89 6.33
N GLY A 149 -18.72 1.75 6.92
CA GLY A 149 -18.21 1.60 8.28
C GLY A 149 -17.14 0.52 8.50
N ALA A 150 -16.68 -0.16 7.44
CA ALA A 150 -15.64 -1.21 7.56
C ALA A 150 -14.20 -0.67 7.54
N GLY A 151 -14.03 0.64 7.44
CA GLY A 151 -12.75 1.33 7.29
C GLY A 151 -12.15 1.20 5.89
N GLY A 152 -11.33 2.16 5.52
CA GLY A 152 -10.72 2.21 4.19
C GLY A 152 -9.80 1.01 3.93
N LYS A 153 -9.96 0.37 2.78
CA LYS A 153 -9.19 -0.81 2.34
C LYS A 153 -8.53 -0.63 0.99
N ILE A 154 -9.09 0.21 0.13
CA ILE A 154 -8.62 0.44 -1.24
C ILE A 154 -7.73 1.68 -1.28
N ALA A 155 -6.74 1.69 -2.18
CA ALA A 155 -5.82 2.81 -2.42
C ALA A 155 -5.14 3.32 -1.15
N ARG A 156 -4.37 2.45 -0.47
CA ARG A 156 -3.59 2.77 0.74
C ARG A 156 -2.07 2.75 0.52
N SER A 157 -1.62 2.42 -0.67
CA SER A 157 -0.20 2.39 -1.02
C SER A 157 0.28 3.75 -1.54
N ALA A 158 1.59 4.01 -1.44
CA ALA A 158 2.20 5.24 -1.93
C ALA A 158 1.84 5.57 -3.38
N GLY A 159 1.46 6.81 -3.63
CA GLY A 159 1.14 7.32 -4.96
C GLY A 159 -0.09 6.67 -5.62
N THR A 160 -0.91 5.93 -4.88
CA THR A 160 -2.13 5.34 -5.43
C THR A 160 -3.33 6.25 -5.23
N SER A 161 -4.21 6.23 -6.20
CA SER A 161 -5.56 6.77 -6.15
C SER A 161 -6.51 5.84 -6.88
N VAL A 162 -7.77 6.04 -6.70
CA VAL A 162 -8.86 5.49 -7.51
C VAL A 162 -9.75 6.65 -7.93
N ASN A 163 -10.50 6.47 -9.01
CA ASN A 163 -11.29 7.55 -9.59
C ASN A 163 -12.75 7.10 -9.72
N ILE A 164 -13.68 7.99 -9.36
CA ILE A 164 -15.11 7.77 -9.55
C ILE A 164 -15.42 8.04 -11.03
N THR A 165 -16.01 7.06 -11.72
CA THR A 165 -16.33 7.16 -13.14
C THR A 165 -17.81 7.34 -13.42
N GLY A 166 -18.66 7.17 -12.42
CA GLY A 166 -20.10 7.34 -12.52
C GLY A 166 -20.82 6.83 -11.28
N VAL A 167 -22.13 6.99 -11.27
CA VAL A 167 -23.05 6.50 -10.23
C VAL A 167 -24.10 5.61 -10.89
N ASP A 168 -24.46 4.52 -10.25
CA ASP A 168 -25.47 3.56 -10.69
C ASP A 168 -26.38 3.22 -9.51
N GLY A 169 -27.47 3.94 -9.34
CA GLY A 169 -28.36 3.86 -8.20
C GLY A 169 -27.63 4.06 -6.88
N ASN A 170 -27.71 3.08 -5.99
CA ASN A 170 -27.05 3.11 -4.67
C ASN A 170 -25.55 2.76 -4.71
N TYR A 171 -24.95 2.65 -5.91
CA TYR A 171 -23.56 2.27 -6.09
C TYR A 171 -22.78 3.32 -6.89
N SER A 172 -21.59 3.62 -6.43
CA SER A 172 -20.61 4.42 -7.17
C SER A 172 -19.70 3.49 -7.98
N LEU A 173 -19.46 3.84 -9.23
CA LEU A 173 -18.57 3.11 -10.14
C LEU A 173 -17.15 3.63 -9.94
N VAL A 174 -16.28 2.80 -9.41
CA VAL A 174 -14.91 3.21 -9.06
C VAL A 174 -13.90 2.48 -9.94
N LYS A 175 -13.08 3.25 -10.67
CA LYS A 175 -11.95 2.76 -11.45
C LYS A 175 -10.74 2.61 -10.55
N MET A 176 -10.32 1.38 -10.33
CA MET A 176 -9.16 1.02 -9.52
C MET A 176 -7.85 1.34 -10.23
N ALA A 177 -6.76 1.47 -9.47
CA ALA A 177 -5.40 1.64 -10.02
C ALA A 177 -4.98 0.52 -10.99
N SER A 178 -5.56 -0.67 -10.88
CA SER A 178 -5.36 -1.80 -11.81
C SER A 178 -6.10 -1.66 -13.14
N GLY A 179 -7.00 -0.67 -13.28
CA GLY A 179 -7.90 -0.51 -14.41
C GLY A 179 -9.22 -1.31 -14.31
N GLU A 180 -9.42 -2.09 -13.23
CA GLU A 180 -10.71 -2.72 -12.92
C GLU A 180 -11.74 -1.66 -12.55
N VAL A 181 -12.95 -1.76 -13.08
CA VAL A 181 -14.09 -0.93 -12.67
C VAL A 181 -15.01 -1.76 -11.79
N ARG A 182 -15.33 -1.22 -10.61
CA ARG A 182 -16.05 -1.93 -9.57
C ARG A 182 -17.18 -1.08 -9.00
N LYS A 183 -18.31 -1.73 -8.68
CA LYS A 183 -19.41 -1.15 -7.90
C LYS A 183 -19.04 -1.13 -6.42
N ILE A 184 -19.16 0.03 -5.78
CA ILE A 184 -19.00 0.22 -4.33
C ILE A 184 -20.23 0.97 -3.84
N ASN A 185 -20.77 0.59 -2.69
CA ASN A 185 -21.93 1.26 -2.11
C ASN A 185 -21.63 2.76 -1.92
N SER A 186 -22.54 3.63 -2.35
CA SER A 186 -22.34 5.08 -2.35
C SER A 186 -22.22 5.69 -0.94
N ARG A 187 -22.69 4.97 0.10
CA ARG A 187 -22.47 5.35 1.52
C ARG A 187 -21.07 5.05 2.04
N CYS A 188 -20.23 4.34 1.28
CA CYS A 188 -18.83 4.08 1.68
C CYS A 188 -18.04 5.37 1.75
N MET A 189 -17.24 5.50 2.81
CA MET A 189 -16.37 6.66 3.01
C MET A 189 -15.12 6.57 2.12
N ALA A 190 -14.66 7.72 1.65
CA ALA A 190 -13.42 7.86 0.91
C ALA A 190 -12.73 9.19 1.24
N THR A 191 -11.43 9.26 1.11
CA THR A 191 -10.65 10.49 1.32
C THR A 191 -10.25 11.08 -0.02
N ILE A 192 -10.41 12.39 -0.18
CA ILE A 192 -10.08 13.11 -1.41
C ILE A 192 -8.57 13.24 -1.58
N GLY A 193 -8.11 13.05 -2.82
CA GLY A 193 -6.73 13.23 -3.24
C GLY A 193 -5.95 11.93 -3.48
N VAL A 194 -4.75 12.08 -4.01
CA VAL A 194 -3.79 10.99 -4.28
C VAL A 194 -2.89 10.80 -3.06
N LEU A 195 -2.52 9.58 -2.71
CA LEU A 195 -1.61 9.33 -1.60
C LEU A 195 -0.19 9.83 -1.86
N SER A 196 0.46 10.24 -0.80
CA SER A 196 1.84 10.73 -0.79
C SER A 196 2.86 9.71 -1.26
N ASN A 197 4.07 10.19 -1.53
CA ASN A 197 5.25 9.39 -1.87
C ASN A 197 5.14 8.60 -3.20
N PRO A 198 4.70 9.21 -4.33
CA PRO A 198 4.60 8.52 -5.62
C PRO A 198 5.94 8.00 -6.12
N ASP A 199 7.05 8.64 -5.73
CA ASP A 199 8.42 8.26 -6.11
C ASP A 199 8.93 6.98 -5.43
N LYS A 200 8.15 6.40 -4.52
CA LYS A 200 8.49 5.11 -3.88
C LYS A 200 8.77 4.01 -4.90
N LYS A 201 8.08 4.00 -6.04
CA LYS A 201 8.27 3.04 -7.14
C LYS A 201 9.63 3.19 -7.82
N ASN A 202 10.23 4.37 -7.78
CA ASN A 202 11.49 4.70 -8.46
C ASN A 202 12.74 4.42 -7.60
N ILE A 203 12.57 3.92 -6.37
CA ILE A 203 13.67 3.60 -5.46
C ILE A 203 14.51 2.45 -6.03
N LYS A 204 15.83 2.67 -6.03
CA LYS A 204 16.82 1.64 -6.29
C LYS A 204 17.62 1.38 -5.01
N ILE A 205 17.55 0.15 -4.52
CA ILE A 205 18.14 -0.24 -3.22
C ILE A 205 19.66 -0.19 -3.23
N GLY A 206 20.31 -0.50 -4.37
CA GLY A 206 21.74 -0.39 -4.61
C GLY A 206 22.62 -1.50 -4.01
N LYS A 207 22.20 -2.15 -2.91
CA LYS A 207 22.95 -3.25 -2.28
C LYS A 207 22.04 -4.28 -1.60
N ALA A 208 22.48 -5.54 -1.57
CA ALA A 208 21.76 -6.64 -0.94
C ALA A 208 21.53 -6.45 0.56
N GLY A 209 22.50 -5.84 1.28
CA GLY A 209 22.36 -5.56 2.71
C GLY A 209 21.17 -4.66 3.04
N ARG A 210 20.79 -3.73 2.15
CA ARG A 210 19.61 -2.88 2.35
C ARG A 210 18.30 -3.69 2.24
N SER A 211 18.23 -4.69 1.36
CA SER A 211 17.12 -5.64 1.33
C SER A 211 17.02 -6.43 2.63
N ARG A 212 18.17 -6.81 3.22
CA ARG A 212 18.21 -7.48 4.52
C ARG A 212 17.67 -6.58 5.64
N TRP A 213 17.99 -5.30 5.64
CA TRP A 213 17.44 -4.32 6.59
C TRP A 213 15.92 -4.18 6.49
N LEU A 214 15.36 -4.38 5.30
CA LEU A 214 13.91 -4.38 5.06
C LEU A 214 13.24 -5.71 5.43
N GLY A 215 14.00 -6.70 5.90
CA GLY A 215 13.47 -8.02 6.26
C GLY A 215 13.30 -8.98 5.08
N ILE A 216 13.85 -8.64 3.92
CA ILE A 216 13.83 -9.50 2.73
C ILE A 216 15.05 -10.41 2.76
N ARG A 217 14.84 -11.73 2.77
CA ARG A 217 15.90 -12.74 2.70
C ARG A 217 16.17 -13.12 1.24
N PRO A 218 17.37 -13.67 0.95
CA PRO A 218 17.69 -14.18 -0.39
C PRO A 218 16.68 -15.22 -0.87
N HIS A 219 16.42 -15.21 -2.17
CA HIS A 219 15.53 -16.16 -2.83
C HIS A 219 16.33 -17.15 -3.68
N THR A 220 16.15 -18.45 -3.42
CA THR A 220 16.73 -19.51 -4.22
C THR A 220 15.81 -19.84 -5.39
N ARG A 221 16.34 -19.82 -6.62
CA ARG A 221 15.59 -20.17 -7.83
C ARG A 221 15.23 -21.65 -7.85
N GLY A 222 14.10 -22.02 -8.47
CA GLY A 222 13.68 -23.41 -8.58
C GLY A 222 14.69 -24.31 -9.31
N VAL A 223 15.35 -23.77 -10.34
CA VAL A 223 16.35 -24.51 -11.19
C VAL A 223 17.58 -25.01 -10.38
N VAL A 224 17.94 -24.34 -9.28
CA VAL A 224 19.11 -24.73 -8.46
C VAL A 224 18.74 -25.62 -7.28
N LYS A 225 17.51 -26.11 -7.26
CA LYS A 225 17.02 -27.06 -6.25
C LYS A 225 17.05 -28.50 -6.76
N ASN A 226 16.88 -29.44 -5.83
CA ASN A 226 16.70 -30.83 -6.20
C ASN A 226 15.30 -31.08 -6.79
N PRO A 227 15.12 -32.17 -7.60
CA PRO A 227 13.82 -32.49 -8.19
C PRO A 227 12.69 -32.64 -7.17
N VAL A 228 12.97 -33.13 -5.97
CA VAL A 228 12.02 -33.28 -4.86
C VAL A 228 11.50 -31.93 -4.34
N ASP A 229 12.32 -30.87 -4.42
CA ASP A 229 11.99 -29.55 -3.86
C ASP A 229 11.31 -28.61 -4.86
N HIS A 230 11.47 -28.86 -6.16
CA HIS A 230 10.91 -28.01 -7.19
C HIS A 230 10.81 -28.74 -8.54
N PRO A 231 9.71 -28.56 -9.32
CA PRO A 231 9.54 -29.17 -10.65
C PRO A 231 10.59 -28.73 -11.69
N HIS A 232 11.35 -27.67 -11.44
CA HIS A 232 12.47 -27.21 -12.27
C HIS A 232 13.84 -27.68 -11.74
N GLY A 233 13.85 -28.50 -10.70
CA GLY A 233 15.08 -29.00 -10.09
C GLY A 233 15.68 -30.17 -10.87
N GLY A 234 16.95 -30.45 -10.59
CA GLY A 234 17.71 -31.57 -11.18
C GLY A 234 18.53 -31.19 -12.41
N GLY A 235 19.18 -32.20 -13.00
CA GLY A 235 20.10 -32.09 -14.14
C GLY A 235 21.54 -31.84 -13.73
N GLU A 236 22.44 -31.88 -14.70
CA GLU A 236 23.88 -31.63 -14.52
C GLU A 236 24.21 -30.15 -14.76
N GLY A 237 25.03 -29.56 -13.89
CA GLY A 237 25.54 -28.19 -14.03
C GLY A 237 24.44 -27.13 -14.13
N LYS A 238 24.54 -26.25 -15.11
CA LYS A 238 23.56 -25.17 -15.36
C LYS A 238 22.45 -25.63 -16.30
N THR A 239 21.59 -26.51 -15.85
CA THR A 239 20.46 -27.00 -16.67
C THR A 239 19.38 -25.93 -16.84
N ALA A 240 18.68 -25.99 -17.98
CA ALA A 240 17.44 -25.25 -18.20
C ALA A 240 16.28 -25.86 -17.42
N GLY A 241 15.17 -25.13 -17.26
CA GLY A 241 14.00 -25.61 -16.51
C GLY A 241 13.29 -26.82 -17.12
N GLY A 242 13.57 -27.19 -18.37
CA GLY A 242 13.05 -28.37 -19.09
C GLY A 242 11.54 -28.39 -19.34
N ARG A 243 10.79 -27.39 -18.86
CA ARG A 243 9.32 -27.30 -18.93
C ARG A 243 8.84 -25.84 -18.82
N HIS A 244 7.55 -25.63 -19.09
CA HIS A 244 6.95 -24.31 -18.87
C HIS A 244 7.14 -23.84 -17.42
N PRO A 245 7.30 -22.51 -17.17
CA PRO A 245 7.50 -21.98 -15.83
C PRO A 245 6.35 -22.33 -14.90
N VAL A 246 6.65 -23.01 -13.81
CA VAL A 246 5.69 -23.40 -12.76
C VAL A 246 6.17 -22.98 -11.38
N SER A 247 5.21 -22.91 -10.45
CA SER A 247 5.47 -22.69 -9.02
C SER A 247 6.05 -23.95 -8.37
N PRO A 248 6.54 -23.89 -7.11
CA PRO A 248 6.95 -25.07 -6.35
C PRO A 248 5.86 -26.15 -6.20
N THR A 249 4.59 -25.75 -6.33
CA THR A 249 3.43 -26.65 -6.28
C THR A 249 2.96 -27.13 -7.65
N GLY A 250 3.73 -26.90 -8.71
CA GLY A 250 3.42 -27.33 -10.07
C GLY A 250 2.43 -26.45 -10.84
N GLN A 251 1.85 -25.42 -10.22
CA GLN A 251 0.93 -24.52 -10.91
C GLN A 251 1.66 -23.62 -11.91
N SER A 252 1.05 -23.39 -13.09
CA SER A 252 1.59 -22.50 -14.11
C SER A 252 1.86 -21.10 -13.57
N ALA A 253 3.10 -20.62 -13.72
CA ALA A 253 3.50 -19.29 -13.28
C ALA A 253 3.08 -18.16 -14.25
N LYS A 254 2.71 -18.51 -15.50
CA LYS A 254 2.28 -17.55 -16.53
C LYS A 254 0.90 -17.93 -17.06
N GLY A 255 0.05 -16.92 -17.25
CA GLY A 255 -1.25 -17.05 -17.90
C GLY A 255 -2.39 -17.61 -17.04
N LEU A 256 -2.10 -18.25 -15.92
CA LEU A 256 -3.11 -18.81 -15.02
C LEU A 256 -3.91 -17.68 -14.34
N LYS A 257 -5.25 -17.77 -14.43
CA LYS A 257 -6.15 -16.92 -13.64
C LYS A 257 -6.26 -17.49 -12.23
N THR A 258 -5.68 -16.80 -11.23
CA THR A 258 -5.66 -17.27 -9.85
C THR A 258 -6.85 -16.82 -9.02
N ARG A 259 -7.66 -15.85 -9.50
CA ARG A 259 -8.86 -15.41 -8.81
C ARG A 259 -9.98 -16.44 -8.94
N ASP A 260 -10.44 -16.95 -7.81
CA ASP A 260 -11.57 -17.91 -7.72
C ASP A 260 -12.67 -17.45 -6.73
N ASN A 261 -12.77 -16.17 -6.48
CA ASN A 261 -13.78 -15.61 -5.59
C ASN A 261 -15.05 -15.21 -6.38
N LYS A 262 -15.97 -16.15 -6.58
CA LYS A 262 -17.25 -15.92 -7.28
C LYS A 262 -18.17 -14.96 -6.53
N ARG A 263 -18.14 -14.96 -5.18
CA ARG A 263 -19.04 -14.15 -4.32
C ARG A 263 -18.98 -12.66 -4.62
N THR A 264 -17.83 -12.13 -4.99
CA THR A 264 -17.64 -10.70 -5.26
C THR A 264 -17.59 -10.35 -6.75
N ASP A 265 -17.82 -11.29 -7.66
CA ASP A 265 -17.82 -11.04 -9.10
C ASP A 265 -18.96 -10.09 -9.52
N LYS A 266 -20.11 -10.16 -8.85
CA LYS A 266 -21.26 -9.26 -9.07
C LYS A 266 -20.94 -7.77 -8.90
N PHE A 267 -19.88 -7.44 -8.18
CA PHE A 267 -19.42 -6.05 -8.00
C PHE A 267 -18.38 -5.61 -9.05
N ILE A 268 -17.94 -6.49 -9.94
CA ILE A 268 -16.95 -6.18 -10.97
C ILE A 268 -17.67 -5.97 -12.30
N ILE A 269 -17.71 -4.73 -12.79
CA ILE A 269 -18.30 -4.39 -14.09
C ILE A 269 -17.33 -4.70 -15.20
N ARG A 270 -16.09 -4.24 -15.04
CA ARG A 270 -15.02 -4.44 -16.03
C ARG A 270 -13.75 -4.90 -15.35
N ARG A 271 -13.26 -6.06 -15.72
CA ARG A 271 -11.96 -6.56 -15.25
C ARG A 271 -10.80 -5.76 -15.84
N ARG A 272 -9.65 -5.80 -15.17
CA ARG A 272 -8.42 -5.25 -15.72
C ARG A 272 -8.12 -5.86 -17.10
N LYS A 273 -7.66 -5.06 -18.05
CA LYS A 273 -7.18 -5.58 -19.35
C LYS A 273 -5.96 -6.48 -19.08
N GLY A 274 -6.03 -7.73 -19.50
CA GLY A 274 -4.85 -8.59 -19.58
C GLY A 274 -3.85 -7.98 -20.58
N LYS A 275 -2.56 -8.26 -20.44
CA LYS A 275 -1.62 -7.96 -21.52
C LYS A 275 -2.14 -8.70 -22.77
N LYS A 276 -2.35 -7.97 -23.87
CA LYS A 276 -2.52 -8.63 -25.18
C LYS A 276 -1.25 -9.47 -25.41
N LYS A 277 -1.44 -10.74 -25.75
CA LYS A 277 -0.35 -11.61 -26.24
C LYS A 277 0.20 -11.04 -27.52
#